data_c8df25e1e1a34bdf8793609152ca86ab
#
_entry.id   c8df25e1e1a34bdf8793609152ca86ab
#
_cell.length_a   1.000
_cell.length_b   1.000
_cell.length_c   1.000
_cell.angle_alpha   90.00
_cell.angle_beta   90.00
_cell.angle_gamma   90.00
#
_symmetry.space_group_name_H-M   'P 1'
#
loop_
_entity.id
_entity.type
_entity.pdbx_description
1 polymer ?
#
loop_
_entity_poly.entity_id
_entity_poly.type
_entity_poly.pdbx_seq_one_letter_code
_entity_poly.pdbx_strand_id
1 'polypeptide(L)'
;DELEELTDRIIQETHLVDDVPARLDLLKYSSVGVIGNRDKVTDLLKNILVSLSTLHFFRDVRIVGVFDPEEEEEWKSLRWLPHIWDDELQTRYLNFDPLTEESLASLSLNSEKGYVDSYAKFREKVNSIIAERKDPDFQAKWKNGTSPIPHYIFLFASRKKTECFLSMLSENDPAMGISTIFLYDEQYYLPNFCQYIVNVDDPYDDRTATAFYKYRADEKMWFTMDQPIPQRKFDAFCRQMSAI
;
A
#
# COMPACT_ATOMS: atom_id res chain seq x y z
N ASP A 1 -17.39 -46.67 9.62
CA ASP A 1 -16.79 -47.03 10.91
C ASP A 1 -16.91 -45.81 11.83
N GLU A 2 -17.41 -45.97 13.07
CA GLU A 2 -17.73 -44.88 14.00
C GLU A 2 -16.54 -43.97 14.28
N LEU A 3 -15.31 -44.51 14.18
CA LEU A 3 -14.06 -43.82 14.32
C LEU A 3 -13.72 -42.96 13.07
N GLU A 4 -14.06 -43.42 11.88
CA GLU A 4 -13.87 -42.66 10.63
C GLU A 4 -14.88 -41.48 10.57
N GLU A 5 -16.13 -41.71 10.94
CA GLU A 5 -17.13 -40.63 11.01
C GLU A 5 -16.78 -39.57 12.06
N LEU A 6 -16.21 -40.00 13.19
CA LEU A 6 -15.76 -39.07 14.23
C LEU A 6 -14.56 -38.25 13.76
N THR A 7 -13.63 -38.91 13.04
CA THR A 7 -12.42 -38.26 12.47
C THR A 7 -12.81 -37.25 11.39
N ASP A 8 -13.72 -37.61 10.50
CA ASP A 8 -14.21 -36.73 9.44
C ASP A 8 -15.00 -35.54 10.03
N ARG A 9 -15.75 -35.74 11.08
CA ARG A 9 -16.46 -34.68 11.80
C ARG A 9 -15.47 -33.72 12.48
N ILE A 10 -14.45 -34.24 13.18
CA ILE A 10 -13.39 -33.43 13.81
C ILE A 10 -12.61 -32.65 12.74
N ILE A 11 -12.28 -33.27 11.60
CA ILE A 11 -11.63 -32.61 10.48
C ILE A 11 -12.51 -31.48 9.92
N GLN A 12 -13.81 -31.71 9.74
CA GLN A 12 -14.74 -30.69 9.26
C GLN A 12 -14.93 -29.55 10.27
N GLU A 13 -15.04 -29.84 11.56
CA GLU A 13 -15.20 -28.85 12.63
C GLU A 13 -13.90 -28.05 12.90
N THR A 14 -12.72 -28.61 12.61
CA THR A 14 -11.42 -27.94 12.81
C THR A 14 -10.91 -27.22 11.55
N HIS A 15 -11.51 -27.42 10.38
CA HIS A 15 -11.13 -26.71 9.14
C HIS A 15 -11.68 -25.28 9.04
N LEU A 16 -12.68 -24.93 9.86
CA LEU A 16 -13.23 -23.57 9.91
C LEU A 16 -12.83 -22.95 11.24
N VAL A 17 -11.75 -22.17 11.22
CA VAL A 17 -11.43 -21.26 12.31
C VAL A 17 -12.08 -19.93 11.96
N ASP A 18 -13.17 -19.60 12.65
CA ASP A 18 -13.82 -18.30 12.50
C ASP A 18 -12.94 -17.18 13.09
N ASP A 19 -13.09 -15.97 12.56
CA ASP A 19 -12.42 -14.76 13.03
C ASP A 19 -10.86 -14.76 12.93
N VAL A 20 -10.28 -15.49 11.96
CA VAL A 20 -8.86 -15.39 11.67
C VAL A 20 -8.58 -14.09 10.91
N PRO A 21 -7.65 -13.23 11.39
CA PRO A 21 -7.30 -12.02 10.67
C PRO A 21 -6.79 -12.32 9.26
N ALA A 22 -7.40 -11.71 8.25
CA ALA A 22 -6.88 -11.75 6.88
C ALA A 22 -5.49 -11.07 6.84
N ARG A 23 -4.52 -11.74 6.23
CA ARG A 23 -3.14 -11.23 6.13
C ARG A 23 -2.82 -10.84 4.70
N LEU A 24 -2.32 -9.61 4.54
CA LEU A 24 -1.69 -9.17 3.31
C LEU A 24 -0.16 -9.19 3.49
N ASP A 25 0.48 -10.18 2.92
CA ASP A 25 1.94 -10.35 3.00
C ASP A 25 2.62 -9.53 1.89
N LEU A 26 2.99 -8.29 2.21
CA LEU A 26 3.65 -7.38 1.27
C LEU A 26 5.09 -7.79 0.93
N LEU A 27 5.73 -8.63 1.74
CA LEU A 27 7.06 -9.17 1.40
C LEU A 27 6.96 -10.28 0.35
N LYS A 28 5.88 -11.05 0.40
CA LYS A 28 5.60 -12.10 -0.58
C LYS A 28 5.03 -11.54 -1.88
N TYR A 29 4.16 -10.55 -1.76
CA TYR A 29 3.47 -9.92 -2.89
C TYR A 29 3.99 -8.49 -3.05
N SER A 30 5.08 -8.33 -3.79
CA SER A 30 5.70 -7.02 -4.01
C SER A 30 4.78 -6.01 -4.71
N SER A 31 3.71 -6.49 -5.37
CA SER A 31 2.73 -5.65 -6.07
C SER A 31 1.31 -6.15 -5.85
N VAL A 32 0.50 -5.32 -5.21
CA VAL A 32 -0.89 -5.60 -4.86
C VAL A 32 -1.79 -4.57 -5.50
N GLY A 33 -2.88 -5.01 -6.15
CA GLY A 33 -3.96 -4.15 -6.60
C GLY A 33 -5.13 -4.22 -5.61
N VAL A 34 -5.60 -3.08 -5.15
CA VAL A 34 -6.87 -2.95 -4.42
C VAL A 34 -7.85 -2.27 -5.35
N ILE A 35 -8.92 -2.94 -5.71
CA ILE A 35 -9.88 -2.49 -6.73
C ILE A 35 -11.31 -2.50 -6.21
N GLY A 36 -12.14 -1.67 -6.83
CA GLY A 36 -13.58 -1.58 -6.58
C GLY A 36 -14.04 -0.18 -6.19
N ASN A 37 -15.18 -0.10 -5.54
CA ASN A 37 -15.76 1.16 -5.11
C ASN A 37 -14.78 1.99 -4.28
N ARG A 38 -14.61 3.27 -4.65
CA ARG A 38 -13.58 4.16 -4.06
C ARG A 38 -13.71 4.33 -2.56
N ASP A 39 -14.92 4.43 -2.03
CA ASP A 39 -15.15 4.60 -0.59
C ASP A 39 -14.69 3.34 0.17
N LYS A 40 -15.02 2.15 -0.34
CA LYS A 40 -14.58 0.87 0.24
C LYS A 40 -13.07 0.67 0.15
N VAL A 41 -12.45 1.06 -0.97
CA VAL A 41 -10.98 1.07 -1.15
C VAL A 41 -10.33 1.97 -0.11
N THR A 42 -10.90 3.17 0.10
CA THR A 42 -10.44 4.14 1.10
C THR A 42 -10.55 3.58 2.52
N ASP A 43 -11.66 2.95 2.87
CA ASP A 43 -11.87 2.34 4.18
C ASP A 43 -10.87 1.20 4.44
N LEU A 44 -10.68 0.31 3.47
CA LEU A 44 -9.67 -0.74 3.57
C LEU A 44 -8.26 -0.17 3.72
N LEU A 45 -7.92 0.85 2.95
CA LEU A 45 -6.60 1.48 3.03
C LEU A 45 -6.35 2.14 4.39
N LYS A 46 -7.35 2.80 4.99
CA LYS A 46 -7.22 3.35 6.34
C LYS A 46 -6.90 2.25 7.37
N ASN A 47 -7.58 1.11 7.30
CA ASN A 47 -7.32 -0.03 8.17
C ASN A 47 -5.90 -0.61 7.96
N ILE A 48 -5.46 -0.73 6.71
CA ILE A 48 -4.09 -1.15 6.37
C ILE A 48 -3.06 -0.17 6.96
N LEU A 49 -3.27 1.14 6.77
CA LEU A 49 -2.34 2.17 7.25
C LEU A 49 -2.26 2.24 8.78
N VAL A 50 -3.39 2.09 9.47
CA VAL A 50 -3.41 1.99 10.94
C VAL A 50 -2.63 0.77 11.39
N SER A 51 -2.86 -0.40 10.79
CA SER A 51 -2.14 -1.63 11.12
C SER A 51 -0.64 -1.50 10.85
N LEU A 52 -0.24 -1.01 9.67
CA LEU A 52 1.16 -0.80 9.33
C LEU A 52 1.86 0.15 10.30
N SER A 53 1.22 1.27 10.61
CA SER A 53 1.82 2.31 11.46
C SER A 53 1.89 1.92 12.94
N THR A 54 1.03 1.01 13.40
CA THR A 54 1.05 0.52 14.79
C THR A 54 1.94 -0.68 15.00
N LEU A 55 2.07 -1.54 14.00
CA LEU A 55 2.81 -2.81 14.13
C LEU A 55 4.27 -2.70 13.68
N HIS A 56 4.62 -1.69 12.90
CA HIS A 56 5.97 -1.50 12.39
C HIS A 56 6.56 -0.17 12.82
N PHE A 57 7.84 -0.18 13.15
CA PHE A 57 8.56 1.02 13.51
C PHE A 57 8.85 1.86 12.24
N PHE A 58 8.73 3.17 12.34
CA PHE A 58 8.89 4.08 11.18
C PHE A 58 10.29 4.05 10.52
N ARG A 59 11.31 3.53 11.23
CA ARG A 59 12.65 3.30 10.64
C ARG A 59 12.72 2.02 9.84
N ASP A 60 11.81 1.06 10.11
CA ASP A 60 11.79 -0.23 9.42
C ASP A 60 10.86 -0.19 8.20
N VAL A 61 9.81 0.64 8.25
CA VAL A 61 8.84 0.81 7.15
C VAL A 61 8.65 2.29 6.83
N ARG A 62 8.76 2.63 5.55
CA ARG A 62 8.46 3.95 5.00
C ARG A 62 7.29 3.88 4.03
N ILE A 63 6.44 4.90 4.05
CA ILE A 63 5.26 4.99 3.20
C ILE A 63 5.44 6.17 2.24
N VAL A 64 5.16 5.94 0.96
CA VAL A 64 5.23 6.93 -0.11
C VAL A 64 3.86 7.00 -0.77
N GLY A 65 3.19 8.16 -0.75
CA GLY A 65 1.82 8.33 -1.23
C GLY A 65 1.71 9.22 -2.46
N VAL A 66 1.05 8.71 -3.51
CA VAL A 66 0.77 9.42 -4.76
C VAL A 66 -0.73 9.41 -5.01
N PHE A 67 -1.36 10.55 -4.77
CA PHE A 67 -2.81 10.72 -4.84
C PHE A 67 -3.19 11.78 -5.89
N ASP A 68 -4.42 11.75 -6.33
CA ASP A 68 -4.97 12.83 -7.13
C ASP A 68 -5.32 14.06 -6.25
N PRO A 69 -5.35 15.29 -6.81
CA PRO A 69 -5.60 16.51 -6.03
C PRO A 69 -6.92 16.48 -5.27
N GLU A 70 -7.93 15.84 -5.84
CA GLU A 70 -9.27 15.72 -5.28
C GLU A 70 -9.29 14.88 -3.99
N GLU A 71 -8.29 14.05 -3.78
CA GLU A 71 -8.14 13.17 -2.62
C GLU A 71 -7.35 13.82 -1.46
N GLU A 72 -6.86 15.05 -1.65
CA GLU A 72 -6.05 15.74 -0.64
C GLU A 72 -6.74 15.83 0.71
N GLU A 73 -8.03 16.19 0.73
CA GLU A 73 -8.78 16.31 2.00
C GLU A 73 -8.87 15.00 2.77
N GLU A 74 -8.97 13.88 2.07
CA GLU A 74 -9.05 12.56 2.67
C GLU A 74 -7.71 12.10 3.24
N TRP A 75 -6.60 12.36 2.52
CA TRP A 75 -5.29 11.78 2.83
C TRP A 75 -4.28 12.77 3.41
N LYS A 76 -4.57 14.06 3.51
CA LYS A 76 -3.63 15.07 4.04
C LYS A 76 -3.16 14.79 5.47
N SER A 77 -3.95 14.05 6.26
CA SER A 77 -3.59 13.69 7.64
C SER A 77 -2.42 12.72 7.72
N LEU A 78 -2.13 11.99 6.64
CA LEU A 78 -0.96 11.12 6.54
C LEU A 78 0.35 11.87 6.82
N ARG A 79 0.39 13.19 6.55
CA ARG A 79 1.57 14.04 6.86
C ARG A 79 2.03 13.98 8.31
N TRP A 80 1.17 13.54 9.23
CA TRP A 80 1.51 13.41 10.63
C TRP A 80 2.12 12.05 11.00
N LEU A 81 2.07 11.06 10.09
CA LEU A 81 2.69 9.76 10.32
C LEU A 81 4.23 9.86 10.20
N PRO A 82 4.99 9.39 11.19
CA PRO A 82 6.46 9.38 11.10
C PRO A 82 6.96 8.48 9.95
N HIS A 83 6.17 7.51 9.50
CA HIS A 83 6.49 6.61 8.39
C HIS A 83 6.60 7.31 7.02
N ILE A 84 6.08 8.54 6.90
CA ILE A 84 6.11 9.32 5.65
C ILE A 84 7.23 10.37 5.65
N TRP A 85 7.90 10.54 6.77
CA TRP A 85 8.94 11.56 6.94
C TRP A 85 10.27 11.15 6.28
N ASP A 86 10.88 12.08 5.54
CA ASP A 86 12.24 11.96 5.01
C ASP A 86 13.19 12.85 5.82
N ASP A 87 14.15 12.23 6.50
CA ASP A 87 15.12 12.94 7.35
C ASP A 87 16.13 13.76 6.55
N GLU A 88 16.48 13.34 5.33
CA GLU A 88 17.46 14.03 4.48
C GLU A 88 16.84 15.29 3.86
N LEU A 89 15.66 15.16 3.31
CA LEU A 89 14.96 16.25 2.63
C LEU A 89 14.14 17.13 3.59
N GLN A 90 14.00 16.71 4.84
CA GLN A 90 13.15 17.39 5.83
C GLN A 90 11.72 17.63 5.31
N THR A 91 11.18 16.65 4.62
CA THR A 91 9.85 16.69 3.98
C THR A 91 9.11 15.36 4.12
N ARG A 92 7.95 15.26 3.52
CA ARG A 92 7.10 14.07 3.58
C ARG A 92 6.89 13.48 2.20
N TYR A 93 6.94 12.16 2.11
CA TYR A 93 6.70 11.40 0.88
C TYR A 93 5.21 11.36 0.48
N LEU A 94 4.59 12.53 0.34
CA LEU A 94 3.22 12.69 -0.15
C LEU A 94 3.18 13.66 -1.31
N ASN A 95 2.36 13.38 -2.31
CA ASN A 95 2.12 14.28 -3.43
C ASN A 95 0.66 14.27 -3.88
N PHE A 96 0.07 15.46 -3.97
CA PHE A 96 -1.29 15.74 -4.46
C PHE A 96 -1.29 16.74 -5.62
N ASP A 97 -0.15 16.94 -6.27
CA ASP A 97 0.03 17.95 -7.33
C ASP A 97 -0.91 17.68 -8.53
N PRO A 98 -1.55 18.70 -9.11
CA PRO A 98 -2.46 18.56 -10.25
C PRO A 98 -1.78 18.26 -11.60
N LEU A 99 -0.45 18.10 -11.69
CA LEU A 99 0.30 17.88 -12.93
C LEU A 99 0.13 19.02 -13.95
N THR A 100 0.17 20.25 -13.50
CA THR A 100 0.20 21.44 -14.39
C THR A 100 1.60 21.67 -14.94
N GLU A 101 1.74 22.45 -16.03
CA GLU A 101 3.05 22.86 -16.55
C GLU A 101 3.87 23.60 -15.48
N GLU A 102 3.22 24.42 -14.66
CA GLU A 102 3.85 25.15 -13.56
C GLU A 102 4.39 24.19 -12.49
N SER A 103 3.62 23.17 -12.09
CA SER A 103 4.06 22.19 -11.10
C SER A 103 5.19 21.31 -11.61
N LEU A 104 5.18 20.96 -12.90
CA LEU A 104 6.26 20.20 -13.53
C LEU A 104 7.56 21.02 -13.65
N ALA A 105 7.48 22.33 -13.73
CA ALA A 105 8.63 23.25 -13.77
C ALA A 105 9.11 23.67 -12.38
N SER A 106 8.31 23.48 -11.33
CA SER A 106 8.63 23.89 -9.97
C SER A 106 9.80 23.07 -9.40
N LEU A 107 10.73 23.73 -8.76
CA LEU A 107 11.83 23.12 -8.02
C LEU A 107 11.61 23.14 -6.50
N SER A 108 10.45 23.59 -6.05
CA SER A 108 10.12 23.61 -4.62
C SER A 108 9.97 22.19 -4.07
N LEU A 109 10.62 21.91 -2.95
CA LEU A 109 10.52 20.63 -2.25
C LEU A 109 9.41 20.61 -1.21
N ASN A 110 9.18 21.76 -0.59
CA ASN A 110 8.26 21.87 0.55
C ASN A 110 7.22 22.94 0.31
N SER A 111 5.99 22.60 0.61
CA SER A 111 4.90 23.56 0.72
C SER A 111 4.67 23.99 2.16
N GLU A 112 3.88 25.05 2.32
CA GLU A 112 3.28 25.40 3.60
C GLU A 112 2.46 24.25 4.20
N LYS A 113 2.01 23.31 3.35
CA LYS A 113 1.26 22.11 3.72
C LYS A 113 2.15 21.01 4.34
N GLY A 114 3.47 21.11 4.19
CA GLY A 114 4.45 20.22 4.81
C GLY A 114 4.66 18.88 4.10
N TYR A 115 4.39 18.80 2.78
CA TYR A 115 4.74 17.68 1.90
C TYR A 115 5.27 18.21 0.55
N VAL A 116 5.76 17.33 -0.33
CA VAL A 116 6.37 17.73 -1.60
C VAL A 116 5.34 18.32 -2.55
N ASP A 117 5.43 19.61 -2.84
CA ASP A 117 4.52 20.32 -3.73
C ASP A 117 4.75 19.99 -5.19
N SER A 118 6.01 19.88 -5.59
CA SER A 118 6.37 19.63 -6.97
C SER A 118 6.37 18.14 -7.28
N TYR A 119 5.52 17.71 -8.20
CA TYR A 119 5.54 16.35 -8.69
C TYR A 119 6.89 16.01 -9.35
N ALA A 120 7.55 16.95 -10.02
CA ALA A 120 8.86 16.72 -10.63
C ALA A 120 9.91 16.33 -9.57
N LYS A 121 9.95 17.03 -8.45
CA LYS A 121 10.86 16.71 -7.33
C LYS A 121 10.45 15.43 -6.61
N PHE A 122 9.18 15.22 -6.41
CA PHE A 122 8.66 13.97 -5.87
C PHE A 122 9.08 12.77 -6.73
N ARG A 123 8.88 12.87 -8.05
CA ARG A 123 9.28 11.84 -9.02
C ARG A 123 10.80 11.58 -8.99
N GLU A 124 11.61 12.63 -8.95
CA GLU A 124 13.07 12.50 -8.83
C GLU A 124 13.47 11.69 -7.60
N LYS A 125 12.86 11.98 -6.45
CA LYS A 125 13.17 11.26 -5.20
C LYS A 125 12.68 9.80 -5.24
N VAL A 126 11.49 9.54 -5.72
CA VAL A 126 10.98 8.16 -5.87
C VAL A 126 11.87 7.36 -6.82
N ASN A 127 12.28 7.95 -7.95
CA ASN A 127 13.22 7.33 -8.88
C ASN A 127 14.57 7.03 -8.23
N SER A 128 15.09 7.93 -7.39
CA SER A 128 16.31 7.73 -6.63
C SER A 128 16.21 6.53 -5.68
N ILE A 129 15.09 6.41 -4.94
CA ILE A 129 14.84 5.26 -4.08
C ILE A 129 14.84 3.96 -4.88
N ILE A 130 14.11 3.92 -5.99
CA ILE A 130 14.03 2.72 -6.83
C ILE A 130 15.40 2.35 -7.42
N ALA A 131 16.16 3.35 -7.89
CA ALA A 131 17.49 3.14 -8.46
C ALA A 131 18.48 2.60 -7.41
N GLU A 132 18.50 3.17 -6.20
CA GLU A 132 19.31 2.67 -5.08
C GLU A 132 19.00 1.20 -4.78
N ARG A 133 17.71 0.84 -4.74
CA ARG A 133 17.28 -0.53 -4.43
C ARG A 133 17.60 -1.54 -5.53
N LYS A 134 17.76 -1.07 -6.77
CA LYS A 134 18.19 -1.89 -7.92
C LYS A 134 19.71 -2.03 -8.02
N ASP A 135 20.45 -1.23 -7.28
CA ASP A 135 21.91 -1.28 -7.30
C ASP A 135 22.43 -2.66 -6.86
N PRO A 136 23.29 -3.33 -7.66
CA PRO A 136 23.80 -4.64 -7.34
C PRO A 136 24.57 -4.72 -6.01
N ASP A 137 25.29 -3.64 -5.64
CA ASP A 137 26.04 -3.58 -4.39
C ASP A 137 25.11 -3.45 -3.20
N PHE A 138 23.99 -2.71 -3.36
CA PHE A 138 22.94 -2.65 -2.37
C PHE A 138 22.31 -4.03 -2.17
N GLN A 139 21.89 -4.69 -3.24
CA GLN A 139 21.29 -6.02 -3.19
C GLN A 139 22.22 -7.08 -2.62
N ALA A 140 23.52 -6.98 -2.88
CA ALA A 140 24.52 -7.92 -2.35
C ALA A 140 24.58 -7.92 -0.82
N LYS A 141 24.28 -6.79 -0.16
CA LYS A 141 24.22 -6.69 1.31
C LYS A 141 23.08 -7.46 1.93
N TRP A 142 21.99 -7.71 1.17
CA TRP A 142 20.75 -8.28 1.68
C TRP A 142 20.46 -9.70 1.16
N LYS A 143 21.42 -10.34 0.49
CA LYS A 143 21.27 -11.68 -0.12
C LYS A 143 20.96 -12.83 0.85
N ASN A 144 21.05 -12.61 2.15
CA ASN A 144 20.93 -13.69 3.15
C ASN A 144 19.50 -13.83 3.73
N GLY A 145 18.48 -13.48 2.97
CA GLY A 145 17.07 -13.69 3.38
C GLY A 145 16.50 -12.63 4.32
N THR A 146 17.23 -11.53 4.55
CA THR A 146 16.72 -10.35 5.26
C THR A 146 16.21 -9.32 4.26
N SER A 147 15.06 -8.73 4.54
CA SER A 147 14.54 -7.62 3.72
C SER A 147 15.30 -6.33 4.00
N PRO A 148 15.62 -5.50 2.97
CA PRO A 148 16.23 -4.21 3.17
C PRO A 148 15.40 -3.28 4.07
N ILE A 149 16.08 -2.57 4.98
CA ILE A 149 15.50 -1.58 5.88
C ILE A 149 15.97 -0.18 5.46
N PRO A 150 15.07 0.80 5.40
CA PRO A 150 13.62 0.69 5.53
C PRO A 150 12.98 -0.04 4.35
N HIS A 151 11.90 -0.79 4.60
CA HIS A 151 11.04 -1.29 3.54
C HIS A 151 10.10 -0.18 3.07
N TYR A 152 10.09 0.10 1.78
CA TYR A 152 9.22 1.15 1.22
C TYR A 152 7.89 0.56 0.74
N ILE A 153 6.79 1.19 1.14
CA ILE A 153 5.45 0.87 0.68
C ILE A 153 4.94 2.05 -0.15
N PHE A 154 4.79 1.84 -1.45
CA PHE A 154 4.29 2.86 -2.37
C PHE A 154 2.78 2.70 -2.54
N LEU A 155 2.03 3.75 -2.22
CA LEU A 155 0.59 3.85 -2.40
C LEU A 155 0.33 4.66 -3.68
N PHE A 156 -0.12 4.00 -4.72
CA PHE A 156 -0.39 4.60 -6.04
C PHE A 156 -1.89 4.70 -6.29
N ALA A 157 -2.48 5.86 -5.99
CA ALA A 157 -3.88 6.16 -6.25
C ALA A 157 -4.10 6.90 -7.58
N SER A 158 -3.14 7.75 -7.97
CA SER A 158 -3.19 8.47 -9.24
C SER A 158 -2.54 7.68 -10.38
N ARG A 159 -3.32 7.22 -11.35
CA ARG A 159 -2.82 6.50 -12.54
C ARG A 159 -1.83 7.33 -13.35
N LYS A 160 -2.17 8.58 -13.66
CA LYS A 160 -1.33 9.49 -14.44
C LYS A 160 0.06 9.66 -13.83
N LYS A 161 0.12 9.88 -12.53
CA LYS A 161 1.37 10.08 -11.80
C LYS A 161 2.18 8.80 -11.66
N THR A 162 1.52 7.65 -11.62
CA THR A 162 2.15 6.35 -11.44
C THR A 162 2.84 5.85 -12.70
N GLU A 163 2.35 6.24 -13.87
CA GLU A 163 2.77 5.71 -15.18
C GLU A 163 4.29 5.75 -15.41
N CYS A 164 4.94 6.83 -14.97
CA CYS A 164 6.39 7.00 -15.13
C CYS A 164 7.24 6.04 -14.26
N PHE A 165 6.66 5.41 -13.24
CA PHE A 165 7.35 4.46 -12.37
C PHE A 165 7.19 3.01 -12.81
N LEU A 166 6.18 2.69 -13.62
CA LEU A 166 5.79 1.32 -13.93
C LEU A 166 6.92 0.51 -14.58
N SER A 167 7.69 1.12 -15.49
CA SER A 167 8.81 0.42 -16.16
C SER A 167 9.92 0.04 -15.18
N MET A 168 10.16 0.86 -14.17
CA MET A 168 11.18 0.58 -13.15
C MET A 168 10.70 -0.43 -12.10
N LEU A 169 9.40 -0.50 -11.86
CA LEU A 169 8.79 -1.40 -10.89
C LEU A 169 8.40 -2.75 -11.48
N SER A 170 8.34 -2.89 -12.82
CA SER A 170 7.96 -4.14 -13.49
C SER A 170 8.89 -5.33 -13.20
N GLU A 171 10.13 -5.04 -12.82
CA GLU A 171 11.14 -6.02 -12.44
C GLU A 171 11.35 -6.07 -10.92
N ASN A 172 10.33 -5.66 -10.15
CA ASN A 172 10.45 -5.55 -8.71
C ASN A 172 10.58 -6.94 -8.07
N ASP A 173 11.71 -7.18 -7.43
CA ASP A 173 11.95 -8.36 -6.61
C ASP A 173 11.57 -8.01 -5.16
N PRO A 174 10.88 -8.87 -4.40
CA PRO A 174 10.66 -8.68 -2.96
C PRO A 174 11.92 -8.35 -2.17
N ALA A 175 13.07 -8.87 -2.62
CA ALA A 175 14.39 -8.59 -2.04
C ALA A 175 14.84 -7.13 -2.16
N MET A 176 14.19 -6.31 -3.00
CA MET A 176 14.49 -4.88 -3.11
C MET A 176 13.99 -4.05 -1.92
N GLY A 177 13.15 -4.62 -1.06
CA GLY A 177 12.54 -3.90 0.04
C GLY A 177 11.58 -2.80 -0.42
N ILE A 178 10.89 -3.04 -1.53
CA ILE A 178 9.83 -2.17 -2.07
C ILE A 178 8.58 -3.02 -2.30
N SER A 179 7.46 -2.55 -1.79
CA SER A 179 6.14 -3.06 -2.14
C SER A 179 5.25 -1.94 -2.68
N THR A 180 4.39 -2.27 -3.61
CA THR A 180 3.47 -1.32 -4.24
C THR A 180 2.02 -1.74 -3.99
N ILE A 181 1.18 -0.78 -3.64
CA ILE A 181 -0.27 -0.94 -3.53
C ILE A 181 -0.91 0.02 -4.53
N PHE A 182 -1.52 -0.55 -5.56
CA PHE A 182 -2.27 0.21 -6.56
C PHE A 182 -3.74 0.29 -6.13
N LEU A 183 -4.29 1.50 -6.08
CA LEU A 183 -5.64 1.80 -5.61
C LEU A 183 -6.47 2.29 -6.79
N TYR A 184 -7.06 1.36 -7.54
CA TYR A 184 -7.77 1.66 -8.78
C TYR A 184 -9.22 1.13 -8.73
N ASP A 185 -10.06 1.65 -9.61
CA ASP A 185 -11.47 1.28 -9.66
C ASP A 185 -11.66 -0.12 -10.26
N GLU A 186 -10.85 -0.48 -11.28
CA GLU A 186 -11.01 -1.71 -12.04
C GLU A 186 -9.68 -2.47 -12.22
N GLN A 187 -9.78 -3.79 -12.30
CA GLN A 187 -8.65 -4.70 -12.54
C GLN A 187 -7.93 -4.40 -13.85
N TYR A 188 -8.63 -3.95 -14.87
CA TYR A 188 -8.07 -3.63 -16.20
C TYR A 188 -6.98 -2.56 -16.13
N TYR A 189 -7.06 -1.66 -15.17
CA TYR A 189 -6.09 -0.57 -15.01
C TYR A 189 -4.84 -0.96 -14.22
N LEU A 190 -4.83 -2.14 -13.60
CA LEU A 190 -3.68 -2.60 -12.85
C LEU A 190 -2.51 -2.94 -13.80
N PRO A 191 -1.26 -2.61 -13.40
CA PRO A 191 -0.07 -3.02 -14.15
C PRO A 191 -0.02 -4.53 -14.36
N ASN A 192 0.58 -4.96 -15.47
CA ASN A 192 0.66 -6.38 -15.81
C ASN A 192 1.43 -7.21 -14.78
N PHE A 193 2.43 -6.61 -14.13
CA PHE A 193 3.22 -7.25 -13.08
C PHE A 193 2.52 -7.30 -11.72
N CYS A 194 1.37 -6.64 -11.55
CA CYS A 194 0.56 -6.75 -10.35
C CYS A 194 -0.09 -8.15 -10.32
N GLN A 195 0.34 -8.97 -9.39
CA GLN A 195 -0.05 -10.39 -9.35
C GLN A 195 -1.15 -10.70 -8.34
N TYR A 196 -1.21 -9.95 -7.24
CA TYR A 196 -2.17 -10.18 -6.18
C TYR A 196 -3.21 -9.07 -6.17
N ILE A 197 -4.48 -9.44 -6.13
CA ILE A 197 -5.60 -8.52 -6.27
C ILE A 197 -6.53 -8.68 -5.08
N VAL A 198 -6.90 -7.55 -4.47
CA VAL A 198 -7.95 -7.44 -3.48
C VAL A 198 -9.10 -6.67 -4.11
N ASN A 199 -10.24 -7.33 -4.28
CA ASN A 199 -11.47 -6.72 -4.78
C ASN A 199 -12.42 -6.48 -3.61
N VAL A 200 -12.77 -5.21 -3.36
CA VAL A 200 -13.65 -4.81 -2.26
C VAL A 200 -15.13 -4.80 -2.64
N ASP A 201 -15.45 -5.06 -3.91
CA ASP A 201 -16.83 -5.14 -4.36
C ASP A 201 -17.29 -6.59 -4.39
N ASP A 202 -18.15 -6.94 -3.43
CA ASP A 202 -18.93 -8.16 -3.45
C ASP A 202 -20.37 -7.83 -3.84
N PRO A 203 -21.00 -8.59 -4.77
CA PRO A 203 -22.35 -8.30 -5.19
C PRO A 203 -23.42 -8.63 -4.14
N TYR A 204 -23.08 -9.37 -3.09
CA TYR A 204 -24.04 -9.88 -2.10
C TYR A 204 -23.87 -9.28 -0.71
N ASP A 205 -22.67 -8.79 -0.39
CA ASP A 205 -22.38 -8.22 0.94
C ASP A 205 -21.41 -7.04 0.83
N ASP A 206 -21.84 -5.88 1.33
CA ASP A 206 -21.07 -4.63 1.30
C ASP A 206 -19.75 -4.68 2.06
N ARG A 207 -19.56 -5.64 2.95
CA ARG A 207 -18.35 -5.77 3.78
C ARG A 207 -17.47 -6.94 3.38
N THR A 208 -17.90 -7.76 2.46
CA THR A 208 -17.10 -8.87 1.97
C THR A 208 -16.16 -8.40 0.86
N ALA A 209 -14.93 -8.80 0.95
CA ALA A 209 -13.91 -8.60 -0.08
C ALA A 209 -13.30 -9.95 -0.49
N THR A 210 -12.72 -9.97 -1.68
CA THR A 210 -12.01 -11.13 -2.19
C THR A 210 -10.56 -10.82 -2.47
N ALA A 211 -9.67 -11.77 -2.18
CA ALA A 211 -8.26 -11.69 -2.52
C ALA A 211 -7.86 -12.90 -3.35
N PHE A 212 -7.13 -12.69 -4.44
CA PHE A 212 -6.74 -13.75 -5.35
C PHE A 212 -5.49 -13.40 -6.18
N TYR A 213 -4.85 -14.43 -6.71
CA TYR A 213 -3.81 -14.23 -7.71
C TYR A 213 -4.44 -13.92 -9.08
N LYS A 214 -3.91 -12.94 -9.78
CA LYS A 214 -4.42 -12.49 -11.09
C LYS A 214 -4.58 -13.64 -12.09
N TYR A 215 -3.68 -14.62 -12.04
CA TYR A 215 -3.68 -15.77 -12.97
C TYR A 215 -4.28 -17.06 -12.37
N ARG A 216 -4.83 -16.99 -11.15
CA ARG A 216 -5.50 -18.08 -10.44
C ARG A 216 -6.78 -17.55 -9.79
N ALA A 217 -7.65 -16.96 -10.61
CA ALA A 217 -8.88 -16.34 -10.13
C ALA A 217 -9.92 -17.36 -9.59
N ASP A 218 -9.68 -18.65 -9.78
CA ASP A 218 -10.40 -19.76 -9.18
C ASP A 218 -10.04 -19.99 -7.70
N GLU A 219 -8.83 -19.62 -7.28
CA GLU A 219 -8.38 -19.71 -5.90
C GLU A 219 -8.62 -18.39 -5.15
N LYS A 220 -9.88 -18.06 -4.87
CA LYS A 220 -10.25 -16.84 -4.14
C LYS A 220 -10.29 -17.09 -2.64
N MET A 221 -9.69 -16.17 -1.89
CA MET A 221 -9.89 -16.04 -0.46
C MET A 221 -10.95 -14.97 -0.20
N TRP A 222 -11.97 -15.30 0.57
CA TRP A 222 -13.03 -14.39 0.99
C TRP A 222 -12.72 -13.90 2.40
N PHE A 223 -12.93 -12.62 2.67
CA PHE A 223 -12.78 -12.07 4.01
C PHE A 223 -13.73 -10.90 4.25
N THR A 224 -14.08 -10.69 5.50
CA THR A 224 -14.89 -9.54 5.90
C THR A 224 -14.00 -8.37 6.22
N MET A 225 -14.24 -7.24 5.59
CA MET A 225 -13.52 -6.00 5.89
C MET A 225 -13.87 -5.49 7.29
N ASP A 226 -12.89 -4.93 7.97
CA ASP A 226 -13.10 -4.24 9.24
C ASP A 226 -14.09 -3.08 9.11
N GLN A 227 -14.61 -2.60 10.24
CA GLN A 227 -15.49 -1.44 10.24
C GLN A 227 -14.75 -0.21 9.69
N PRO A 228 -15.43 0.61 8.87
CA PRO A 228 -14.86 1.86 8.37
C PRO A 228 -14.35 2.74 9.51
N ILE A 229 -13.16 3.30 9.34
CA ILE A 229 -12.60 4.27 10.27
C ILE A 229 -13.08 5.66 9.85
N PRO A 230 -13.95 6.34 10.64
CA PRO A 230 -14.41 7.68 10.32
C PRO A 230 -13.21 8.64 10.18
N GLN A 231 -13.27 9.56 9.20
CA GLN A 231 -12.18 10.49 8.89
C GLN A 231 -11.62 11.19 10.15
N ARG A 232 -12.51 11.71 11.00
CA ARG A 232 -12.10 12.34 12.27
C ARG A 232 -11.24 11.44 13.18
N LYS A 233 -11.54 10.13 13.22
CA LYS A 233 -10.76 9.18 14.02
C LYS A 233 -9.42 8.89 13.37
N PHE A 234 -9.40 8.76 12.04
CA PHE A 234 -8.17 8.57 11.28
C PHE A 234 -7.23 9.78 11.42
N ASP A 235 -7.76 10.99 11.31
CA ASP A 235 -7.00 12.23 11.53
C ASP A 235 -6.41 12.31 12.93
N ALA A 236 -7.20 11.94 13.95
CA ALA A 236 -6.75 11.92 15.33
C ALA A 236 -5.63 10.88 15.54
N PHE A 237 -5.78 9.69 14.96
CA PHE A 237 -4.76 8.64 14.97
C PHE A 237 -3.44 9.14 14.35
N CYS A 238 -3.48 9.69 13.15
CA CYS A 238 -2.28 10.20 12.48
C CYS A 238 -1.56 11.26 13.31
N ARG A 239 -2.30 12.18 13.94
CA ARG A 239 -1.72 13.21 14.83
C ARG A 239 -1.11 12.61 16.11
N GLN A 240 -1.74 11.61 16.69
CA GLN A 240 -1.17 10.94 17.89
C GLN A 240 0.14 10.22 17.56
N MET A 241 0.23 9.60 16.40
CA MET A 241 1.45 8.95 15.93
C MET A 241 2.62 9.92 15.72
N SER A 242 2.37 11.20 15.48
CA SER A 242 3.42 12.21 15.30
C SER A 242 4.18 12.55 16.58
N ALA A 243 3.67 12.12 17.75
CA ALA A 243 4.28 12.38 19.06
C ALA A 243 5.28 11.29 19.49
N ILE A 244 5.46 10.26 18.66
CA ILE A 244 6.39 9.14 18.86
C ILE A 244 7.71 9.42 18.15
#